data_3a55585b588dee31533b54b3fdda0bb0
#
_entry.id   3a55585b588dee31533b54b3fdda0bb0
#
_cell.length_a   1.000
_cell.length_b   1.000
_cell.length_c   1.000
_cell.angle_alpha   90.00
_cell.angle_beta   90.00
_cell.angle_gamma   90.00
#
_symmetry.space_group_name_H-M   'P 1'
#
loop_
_entity.id
_entity.type
_entity.pdbx_description
1 polymer ?
#
loop_
_entity_poly.entity_id
_entity_poly.type
_entity_poly.pdbx_seq_one_letter_code
_entity_poly.pdbx_strand_id
1 'polypeptide(L)'
;MPESHNNKSFLHIRSYVGATNIGETVLLLSFTKCKKIIFVGSVGSISNDVNIGDLIIPSTSVSGEAFSSYMYETINKESLHKEYHPTKELYDDTTNYLNNENIDYKDIKVYSVDTIAGQFAHINEMLNLGCKAIEMETSALFSSCQVIEKECIALLAVSDNTMLNKSLIS
;
A
#
# COMPACT_ATOMS: atom_id res chain seq x y z
N MET A 1 1.73 -13.27 -21.32
CA MET A 1 1.13 -14.61 -21.01
C MET A 1 1.24 -14.80 -19.51
N PRO A 2 0.27 -15.39 -18.82
CA PRO A 2 0.41 -15.65 -17.39
C PRO A 2 1.52 -16.70 -17.17
N GLU A 3 2.37 -16.44 -16.20
CA GLU A 3 3.37 -17.41 -15.73
C GLU A 3 2.69 -18.41 -14.81
N SER A 4 3.08 -19.68 -14.85
CA SER A 4 2.53 -20.73 -13.99
C SER A 4 3.65 -21.36 -13.14
N HIS A 5 3.41 -21.44 -11.83
CA HIS A 5 4.27 -22.14 -10.89
C HIS A 5 3.39 -22.95 -9.94
N ASN A 6 3.70 -24.25 -9.76
CA ASN A 6 2.92 -25.14 -8.89
C ASN A 6 1.40 -25.12 -9.15
N ASN A 7 0.96 -25.18 -10.43
CA ASN A 7 -0.43 -25.09 -10.85
C ASN A 7 -1.15 -23.76 -10.51
N LYS A 8 -0.42 -22.73 -10.14
CA LYS A 8 -0.95 -21.37 -9.95
C LYS A 8 -0.55 -20.51 -11.16
N SER A 9 -1.46 -19.66 -11.62
CA SER A 9 -1.21 -18.69 -12.69
C SER A 9 -1.00 -17.32 -12.08
N PHE A 10 0.04 -16.61 -12.51
CA PHE A 10 0.34 -15.24 -12.09
C PHE A 10 0.27 -14.30 -13.29
N LEU A 11 -0.18 -13.09 -13.04
CA LEU A 11 -0.16 -11.99 -14.00
C LEU A 11 0.61 -10.84 -13.37
N HIS A 12 1.68 -10.40 -14.02
CA HIS A 12 2.42 -9.22 -13.62
C HIS A 12 1.88 -8.00 -14.35
N ILE A 13 1.52 -6.97 -13.59
CA ILE A 13 1.02 -5.70 -14.10
C ILE A 13 1.87 -4.58 -13.53
N ARG A 14 2.34 -3.69 -14.40
CA ARG A 14 2.96 -2.44 -13.98
C ARG A 14 1.89 -1.36 -13.87
N SER A 15 1.56 -0.95 -12.64
CA SER A 15 0.49 0.02 -12.38
C SER A 15 0.91 1.49 -12.53
N TYR A 16 2.22 1.78 -12.67
CA TYR A 16 2.75 3.14 -12.54
C TYR A 16 2.49 3.75 -11.15
N VAL A 17 2.87 5.01 -10.96
CA VAL A 17 2.81 5.71 -9.66
C VAL A 17 1.44 6.35 -9.47
N GLY A 18 0.94 6.30 -8.25
CA GLY A 18 -0.20 7.08 -7.76
C GLY A 18 -1.51 6.30 -7.65
N ALA A 19 -2.36 6.80 -6.76
CA ALA A 19 -3.63 6.21 -6.38
C ALA A 19 -4.55 5.90 -7.57
N THR A 20 -4.67 6.82 -8.52
CA THR A 20 -5.51 6.62 -9.70
C THR A 20 -5.03 5.46 -10.56
N ASN A 21 -3.71 5.33 -10.78
CA ASN A 21 -3.17 4.26 -11.62
C ASN A 21 -3.39 2.88 -11.01
N ILE A 22 -3.09 2.72 -9.72
CA ILE A 22 -3.30 1.44 -9.04
C ILE A 22 -4.79 1.13 -8.89
N GLY A 23 -5.59 2.11 -8.49
CA GLY A 23 -7.02 1.94 -8.27
C GLY A 23 -7.75 1.51 -9.55
N GLU A 24 -7.54 2.20 -10.67
CA GLU A 24 -8.10 1.81 -11.97
C GLU A 24 -7.63 0.41 -12.41
N THR A 25 -6.34 0.10 -12.22
CA THR A 25 -5.81 -1.24 -12.51
C THR A 25 -6.56 -2.31 -11.71
N VAL A 26 -6.76 -2.08 -10.42
CA VAL A 26 -7.49 -3.01 -9.54
C VAL A 26 -8.95 -3.16 -9.95
N LEU A 27 -9.66 -2.05 -10.21
CA LEU A 27 -11.05 -2.09 -10.64
C LEU A 27 -11.23 -2.90 -11.93
N LEU A 28 -10.31 -2.76 -12.90
CA LEU A 28 -10.32 -3.56 -14.14
C LEU A 28 -10.12 -5.07 -13.89
N LEU A 29 -9.44 -5.45 -12.81
CA LEU A 29 -9.29 -6.87 -12.46
C LEU A 29 -10.60 -7.52 -12.01
N SER A 30 -11.67 -6.75 -11.72
CA SER A 30 -13.02 -7.28 -11.48
C SER A 30 -13.53 -8.12 -12.64
N PHE A 31 -13.15 -7.78 -13.88
CA PHE A 31 -13.53 -8.50 -15.10
C PHE A 31 -12.69 -9.77 -15.36
N THR A 32 -11.80 -10.13 -14.46
CA THR A 32 -10.88 -11.25 -14.60
C THR A 32 -11.15 -12.35 -13.57
N LYS A 33 -10.47 -13.49 -13.74
CA LYS A 33 -10.48 -14.57 -12.74
C LYS A 33 -9.47 -14.36 -11.60
N CYS A 34 -8.84 -13.20 -11.52
CA CYS A 34 -7.92 -12.86 -10.45
C CYS A 34 -8.64 -12.95 -9.10
N LYS A 35 -8.00 -13.57 -8.11
CA LYS A 35 -8.56 -13.72 -6.76
C LYS A 35 -7.75 -12.94 -5.73
N LYS A 36 -6.43 -12.92 -5.88
CA LYS A 36 -5.48 -12.31 -4.94
C LYS A 36 -4.63 -11.28 -5.66
N ILE A 37 -4.47 -10.11 -5.07
CA ILE A 37 -3.68 -8.99 -5.59
C ILE A 37 -2.58 -8.70 -4.59
N ILE A 38 -1.33 -8.85 -5.03
CA ILE A 38 -0.15 -8.53 -4.24
C ILE A 38 0.50 -7.32 -4.88
N PHE A 39 0.49 -6.20 -4.20
CA PHE A 39 1.19 -4.99 -4.62
C PHE A 39 2.61 -5.01 -4.07
N VAL A 40 3.59 -4.78 -4.91
CA VAL A 40 5.00 -4.65 -4.53
C VAL A 40 5.47 -3.27 -4.93
N GLY A 41 5.97 -2.50 -3.97
CA GLY A 41 6.35 -1.11 -4.19
C GLY A 41 7.44 -0.63 -3.25
N SER A 42 7.62 0.68 -3.20
CA SER A 42 8.51 1.38 -2.29
C SER A 42 7.74 2.31 -1.36
N VAL A 43 8.35 2.68 -0.25
CA VAL A 43 7.77 3.56 0.76
C VAL A 43 8.87 4.43 1.37
N GLY A 44 8.59 5.70 1.63
CA GLY A 44 9.47 6.61 2.35
C GLY A 44 9.17 6.61 3.86
N SER A 45 10.18 6.40 4.69
CA SER A 45 10.03 6.46 6.14
C SER A 45 9.96 7.91 6.64
N ILE A 46 9.06 8.15 7.62
CA ILE A 46 8.99 9.37 8.41
C ILE A 46 9.21 9.08 9.91
N SER A 47 9.85 7.99 10.23
CA SER A 47 10.08 7.51 11.59
C SER A 47 11.52 7.06 11.80
N ASN A 48 12.05 7.23 13.02
CA ASN A 48 13.42 6.84 13.33
C ASN A 48 13.59 5.32 13.51
N ASP A 49 12.51 4.58 13.73
CA ASP A 49 12.50 3.12 13.92
C ASP A 49 12.22 2.32 12.65
N VAL A 50 12.08 3.00 11.51
CA VAL A 50 11.88 2.40 10.19
C VAL A 50 13.06 2.77 9.30
N ASN A 51 13.89 1.78 8.97
CA ASN A 51 15.17 1.97 8.28
C ASN A 51 15.07 1.67 6.79
N ILE A 52 15.96 2.27 6.01
CA ILE A 52 16.13 1.94 4.59
C ILE A 52 16.44 0.45 4.45
N GLY A 53 15.73 -0.22 3.55
CA GLY A 53 15.85 -1.65 3.31
C GLY A 53 14.90 -2.52 4.16
N ASP A 54 14.21 -1.95 5.16
CA ASP A 54 13.17 -2.69 5.88
C ASP A 54 12.04 -3.11 4.92
N LEU A 55 11.51 -4.32 5.14
CA LEU A 55 10.27 -4.77 4.51
C LEU A 55 9.08 -4.29 5.36
N ILE A 56 8.17 -3.59 4.72
CA ILE A 56 6.93 -3.09 5.33
C ILE A 56 5.74 -3.88 4.81
N ILE A 57 4.90 -4.32 5.73
CA ILE A 57 3.56 -4.85 5.45
C ILE A 57 2.57 -3.89 6.11
N PRO A 58 1.93 -2.99 5.35
CA PRO A 58 0.97 -2.08 5.94
C PRO A 58 -0.24 -2.84 6.48
N SER A 59 -0.45 -2.82 7.80
CA SER A 59 -1.72 -3.27 8.40
C SER A 59 -2.83 -2.23 8.22
N THR A 60 -2.43 -0.98 8.01
CA THR A 60 -3.35 0.13 7.82
C THR A 60 -2.75 1.13 6.85
N SER A 61 -3.55 1.58 5.89
CA SER A 61 -3.24 2.71 5.01
C SER A 61 -4.25 3.83 5.24
N VAL A 62 -3.74 5.03 5.53
CA VAL A 62 -4.55 6.23 5.72
C VAL A 62 -4.64 6.98 4.40
N SER A 63 -5.86 7.29 3.95
CA SER A 63 -6.08 8.01 2.71
C SER A 63 -5.75 9.50 2.87
N GLY A 64 -4.78 9.96 2.11
CA GLY A 64 -4.47 11.38 1.88
C GLY A 64 -4.64 11.76 0.40
N GLU A 65 -5.27 10.87 -0.38
CA GLU A 65 -5.51 10.98 -1.80
C GLU A 65 -7.03 11.03 -2.11
N ALA A 66 -7.38 11.50 -3.29
CA ALA A 66 -8.79 11.72 -3.65
C ALA A 66 -9.48 10.48 -4.24
N PHE A 67 -8.74 9.52 -4.81
CA PHE A 67 -9.32 8.38 -5.54
C PHE A 67 -10.25 7.54 -4.66
N SER A 68 -9.86 7.25 -3.43
CA SER A 68 -10.66 6.43 -2.50
C SER A 68 -12.02 7.02 -2.18
N SER A 69 -12.24 8.34 -2.39
CA SER A 69 -13.55 8.98 -2.19
C SER A 69 -14.62 8.51 -3.17
N TYR A 70 -14.22 7.99 -4.33
CA TYR A 70 -15.10 7.47 -5.36
C TYR A 70 -15.50 6.00 -5.13
N MET A 71 -14.93 5.35 -4.11
CA MET A 71 -15.21 3.94 -3.78
C MET A 71 -16.49 3.78 -2.94
N TYR A 72 -17.35 4.79 -2.88
CA TYR A 72 -18.61 4.80 -2.16
C TYR A 72 -19.78 5.06 -3.12
N GLU A 73 -21.01 4.75 -2.69
CA GLU A 73 -22.24 5.06 -3.46
C GLU A 73 -22.38 6.56 -3.79
N THR A 74 -21.87 7.42 -2.91
CA THR A 74 -21.81 8.86 -3.13
C THR A 74 -20.39 9.34 -2.86
N ILE A 75 -19.91 10.36 -3.61
CA ILE A 75 -18.59 10.94 -3.37
C ILE A 75 -18.55 11.47 -1.94
N ASN A 76 -17.76 10.81 -1.12
CA ASN A 76 -17.67 11.12 0.30
C ASN A 76 -16.56 12.15 0.55
N LYS A 77 -16.95 13.33 1.03
CA LYS A 77 -16.03 14.40 1.40
C LYS A 77 -15.21 14.09 2.66
N GLU A 78 -15.66 13.12 3.46
CA GLU A 78 -14.99 12.67 4.69
C GLU A 78 -14.05 11.47 4.44
N SER A 79 -13.68 11.20 3.19
CA SER A 79 -12.75 10.12 2.85
C SER A 79 -11.30 10.44 3.20
N LEU A 80 -10.96 11.70 3.36
CA LEU A 80 -9.63 12.11 3.80
C LEU A 80 -9.38 11.57 5.22
N HIS A 81 -8.20 11.01 5.44
CA HIS A 81 -7.76 10.35 6.67
C HIS A 81 -8.54 9.07 7.03
N LYS A 82 -9.34 8.54 6.10
CA LYS A 82 -9.97 7.24 6.32
C LYS A 82 -8.94 6.12 6.25
N GLU A 83 -9.11 5.13 7.11
CA GLU A 83 -8.26 3.96 7.20
C GLU A 83 -8.78 2.82 6.32
N TYR A 84 -7.89 2.21 5.56
CA TYR A 84 -8.13 1.02 4.76
C TYR A 84 -7.11 -0.05 5.14
N HIS A 85 -7.51 -1.32 4.96
CA HIS A 85 -6.74 -2.46 5.43
C HIS A 85 -6.55 -3.49 4.32
N PRO A 86 -5.45 -4.27 4.35
CA PRO A 86 -5.34 -5.47 3.53
C PRO A 86 -6.43 -6.46 3.92
N THR A 87 -6.71 -7.44 3.08
CA THR A 87 -7.62 -8.53 3.43
C THR A 87 -7.01 -9.41 4.51
N LYS A 88 -7.77 -9.66 5.57
CA LYS A 88 -7.28 -10.36 6.76
C LYS A 88 -6.65 -11.71 6.43
N GLU A 89 -7.31 -12.52 5.60
CA GLU A 89 -6.83 -13.86 5.25
C GLU A 89 -5.46 -13.80 4.55
N LEU A 90 -5.31 -12.92 3.56
CA LEU A 90 -4.05 -12.81 2.83
C LEU A 90 -2.95 -12.16 3.68
N TYR A 91 -3.32 -11.26 4.58
CA TYR A 91 -2.39 -10.66 5.56
C TYR A 91 -1.85 -11.74 6.51
N ASP A 92 -2.74 -12.53 7.13
CA ASP A 92 -2.36 -13.60 8.05
C ASP A 92 -1.52 -14.67 7.35
N ASP A 93 -1.92 -15.12 6.15
CA ASP A 93 -1.16 -16.09 5.34
C ASP A 93 0.26 -15.58 5.05
N THR A 94 0.39 -14.31 4.65
CA THR A 94 1.67 -13.71 4.28
C THR A 94 2.58 -13.53 5.50
N THR A 95 2.07 -13.00 6.60
CA THR A 95 2.86 -12.77 7.80
C THR A 95 3.28 -14.09 8.47
N ASN A 96 2.41 -15.11 8.47
CA ASN A 96 2.77 -16.46 8.92
C ASN A 96 3.89 -17.07 8.06
N TYR A 97 3.82 -16.90 6.73
CA TYR A 97 4.88 -17.37 5.83
C TYR A 97 6.21 -16.69 6.14
N LEU A 98 6.22 -15.36 6.26
CA LEU A 98 7.45 -14.60 6.57
C LEU A 98 8.06 -15.01 7.91
N ASN A 99 7.22 -15.20 8.94
CA ASN A 99 7.68 -15.67 10.25
C ASN A 99 8.29 -17.07 10.18
N ASN A 100 7.68 -17.99 9.44
CA ASN A 100 8.18 -19.35 9.26
C ASN A 100 9.53 -19.40 8.51
N GLU A 101 9.72 -18.49 7.55
CA GLU A 101 10.97 -18.36 6.79
C GLU A 101 12.01 -17.47 7.51
N ASN A 102 11.72 -16.97 8.72
CA ASN A 102 12.56 -16.03 9.47
C ASN A 102 12.91 -14.76 8.67
N ILE A 103 11.95 -14.23 7.91
CA ILE A 103 12.08 -12.98 7.17
C ILE A 103 11.53 -11.85 8.04
N ASP A 104 12.42 -10.92 8.41
CA ASP A 104 12.03 -9.76 9.21
C ASP A 104 11.15 -8.81 8.38
N TYR A 105 10.08 -8.32 8.98
CA TYR A 105 9.21 -7.29 8.43
C TYR A 105 8.69 -6.37 9.53
N LYS A 106 8.19 -5.21 9.15
CA LYS A 106 7.52 -4.29 10.06
C LYS A 106 6.06 -4.11 9.65
N ASP A 107 5.18 -4.33 10.61
CA ASP A 107 3.76 -4.00 10.53
C ASP A 107 3.58 -2.55 11.01
N ILE A 108 3.26 -1.65 10.09
CA ILE A 108 3.09 -0.23 10.41
C ILE A 108 1.91 0.38 9.67
N LYS A 109 1.43 1.50 10.20
CA LYS A 109 0.49 2.37 9.52
C LYS A 109 1.23 3.26 8.54
N VAL A 110 0.74 3.31 7.29
CA VAL A 110 1.27 4.18 6.22
C VAL A 110 0.26 5.24 5.82
N TYR A 111 0.71 6.30 5.18
CA TYR A 111 -0.13 7.36 4.66
C TYR A 111 0.05 7.45 3.14
N SER A 112 -1.05 7.36 2.39
CA SER A 112 -1.03 7.50 0.94
C SER A 112 -1.26 8.95 0.53
N VAL A 113 -0.32 9.52 -0.22
CA VAL A 113 -0.35 10.93 -0.67
C VAL A 113 -0.55 11.05 -2.18
N ASP A 114 -1.06 12.20 -2.62
CA ASP A 114 -1.15 12.56 -4.04
C ASP A 114 0.08 13.31 -4.57
N THR A 115 1.02 13.70 -3.69
CA THR A 115 2.16 14.52 -4.08
C THR A 115 3.39 14.24 -3.23
N ILE A 116 4.51 13.94 -3.89
CA ILE A 116 5.80 13.76 -3.23
C ILE A 116 6.33 15.10 -2.70
N ALA A 117 6.22 16.18 -3.49
CA ALA A 117 6.76 17.47 -3.09
C ALA A 117 5.94 18.15 -1.98
N GLY A 118 4.61 18.02 -2.03
CA GLY A 118 3.69 18.65 -1.06
C GLY A 118 3.66 17.97 0.31
N GLN A 119 4.03 16.69 0.39
CA GLN A 119 3.97 15.92 1.64
C GLN A 119 4.80 16.49 2.79
N PHE A 120 5.92 17.12 2.49
CA PHE A 120 6.87 17.58 3.52
C PHE A 120 6.30 18.62 4.48
N ALA A 121 5.31 19.41 4.04
CA ALA A 121 4.62 20.38 4.88
C ALA A 121 3.67 19.72 5.91
N HIS A 122 3.31 18.45 5.71
CA HIS A 122 2.26 17.74 6.46
C HIS A 122 2.77 16.54 7.28
N ILE A 123 4.09 16.32 7.36
CA ILE A 123 4.67 15.17 8.07
C ILE A 123 4.17 15.09 9.53
N ASN A 124 4.10 16.21 10.24
CA ASN A 124 3.64 16.21 11.62
C ASN A 124 2.16 15.78 11.76
N GLU A 125 1.33 16.12 10.79
CA GLU A 125 -0.07 15.68 10.73
C GLU A 125 -0.15 14.17 10.54
N MET A 126 0.63 13.63 9.62
CA MET A 126 0.70 12.18 9.36
C MET A 126 1.24 11.41 10.58
N LEU A 127 2.25 11.93 11.27
CA LEU A 127 2.77 11.36 12.52
C LEU A 127 1.70 11.37 13.62
N ASN A 128 0.91 12.44 13.74
CA ASN A 128 -0.20 12.53 14.71
C ASN A 128 -1.31 11.51 14.44
N LEU A 129 -1.49 11.10 13.18
CA LEU A 129 -2.37 9.99 12.78
C LEU A 129 -1.75 8.61 13.07
N GLY A 130 -0.52 8.56 13.58
CA GLY A 130 0.21 7.33 13.87
C GLY A 130 0.91 6.69 12.68
N CYS A 131 0.99 7.39 11.54
CA CYS A 131 1.69 6.88 10.37
C CYS A 131 3.21 6.95 10.57
N LYS A 132 3.93 5.95 10.08
CA LYS A 132 5.40 5.87 10.17
C LYS A 132 6.09 5.94 8.82
N ALA A 133 5.32 5.84 7.74
CA ALA A 133 5.84 5.89 6.37
C ALA A 133 4.79 6.44 5.41
N ILE A 134 5.24 6.90 4.24
CA ILE A 134 4.45 7.57 3.22
C ILE A 134 4.66 6.88 1.87
N GLU A 135 3.59 6.64 1.14
CA GLU A 135 3.58 6.10 -0.22
C GLU A 135 2.40 6.72 -1.00
N MET A 136 2.07 6.25 -2.19
CA MET A 136 1.10 6.90 -3.05
C MET A 136 -0.02 5.97 -3.56
N GLU A 137 -0.12 4.72 -3.08
CA GLU A 137 -0.92 3.67 -3.71
C GLU A 137 -1.83 2.88 -2.78
N THR A 138 -1.40 2.58 -1.55
CA THR A 138 -2.02 1.50 -0.77
C THR A 138 -3.44 1.78 -0.31
N SER A 139 -3.83 3.02 -0.05
CA SER A 139 -5.22 3.35 0.28
C SER A 139 -6.16 3.08 -0.90
N ALA A 140 -5.74 3.45 -2.12
CA ALA A 140 -6.48 3.18 -3.34
C ALA A 140 -6.53 1.68 -3.67
N LEU A 141 -5.41 0.96 -3.47
CA LEU A 141 -5.35 -0.49 -3.58
C LEU A 141 -6.40 -1.16 -2.68
N PHE A 142 -6.34 -0.89 -1.38
CA PHE A 142 -7.19 -1.55 -0.40
C PHE A 142 -8.67 -1.17 -0.57
N SER A 143 -8.98 0.11 -0.80
CA SER A 143 -10.35 0.56 -1.04
C SER A 143 -10.96 -0.05 -2.30
N SER A 144 -10.19 -0.11 -3.40
CA SER A 144 -10.65 -0.73 -4.65
C SER A 144 -10.86 -2.24 -4.49
N CYS A 145 -9.93 -2.94 -3.82
CA CYS A 145 -10.07 -4.38 -3.55
C CYS A 145 -11.30 -4.69 -2.70
N GLN A 146 -11.62 -3.84 -1.74
CA GLN A 146 -12.84 -3.95 -0.94
C GLN A 146 -14.09 -3.87 -1.82
N VAL A 147 -14.14 -2.93 -2.78
CA VAL A 147 -15.28 -2.76 -3.69
C VAL A 147 -15.47 -3.95 -4.63
N ILE A 148 -14.38 -4.52 -5.16
CA ILE A 148 -14.43 -5.65 -6.09
C ILE A 148 -14.36 -7.01 -5.40
N GLU A 149 -14.37 -7.04 -4.06
CA GLU A 149 -14.32 -8.25 -3.24
C GLU A 149 -13.16 -9.20 -3.58
N LYS A 150 -11.95 -8.63 -3.74
CA LYS A 150 -10.71 -9.39 -3.97
C LYS A 150 -9.78 -9.31 -2.77
N GLU A 151 -9.08 -10.40 -2.53
CA GLU A 151 -8.03 -10.41 -1.51
C GLU A 151 -6.86 -9.54 -1.96
N CYS A 152 -6.32 -8.71 -1.04
CA CYS A 152 -5.16 -7.87 -1.34
C CYS A 152 -4.22 -7.68 -0.17
N ILE A 153 -2.96 -7.42 -0.51
CA ILE A 153 -1.89 -7.06 0.42
C ILE A 153 -0.86 -6.19 -0.30
N ALA A 154 -0.10 -5.41 0.45
CA ALA A 154 1.06 -4.68 -0.05
C ALA A 154 2.34 -5.14 0.64
N LEU A 155 3.42 -5.24 -0.12
CA LEU A 155 4.78 -5.54 0.31
C LEU A 155 5.66 -4.38 -0.14
N LEU A 156 6.17 -3.58 0.78
CA LEU A 156 6.87 -2.34 0.47
C LEU A 156 8.29 -2.36 1.00
N ALA A 157 9.25 -1.97 0.16
CA ALA A 157 10.62 -1.76 0.60
C ALA A 157 10.85 -0.30 0.95
N VAL A 158 11.47 -0.02 2.09
CA VAL A 158 11.82 1.35 2.49
C VAL A 158 12.96 1.86 1.61
N SER A 159 12.68 2.88 0.80
CA SER A 159 13.64 3.49 -0.16
C SER A 159 14.38 4.68 0.42
N ASP A 160 13.78 5.40 1.35
CA ASP A 160 14.34 6.61 1.94
C ASP A 160 13.79 6.85 3.34
N ASN A 161 14.48 7.70 4.08
CA ASN A 161 14.06 8.13 5.41
C ASN A 161 14.22 9.65 5.53
N THR A 162 13.11 10.35 5.51
CA THR A 162 13.07 11.82 5.59
C THR A 162 13.61 12.36 6.89
N MET A 163 13.35 11.70 8.04
CA MET A 163 13.83 12.12 9.36
C MET A 163 15.35 12.05 9.47
N LEU A 164 15.98 11.13 8.76
CA LEU A 164 17.43 10.93 8.74
C LEU A 164 18.11 11.59 7.55
N ASN A 165 17.35 12.21 6.65
CA ASN A 165 17.81 12.77 5.38
C ASN A 165 18.67 11.76 4.57
N LYS A 166 18.15 10.53 4.43
CA LYS A 166 18.81 9.43 3.74
C LYS A 166 17.94 8.89 2.61
N SER A 167 18.57 8.44 1.53
CA SER A 167 17.92 7.78 0.39
C SER A 167 18.80 6.67 -0.17
N LEU A 168 18.19 5.63 -0.78
CA LEU A 168 18.90 4.63 -1.60
C LEU A 168 19.42 5.24 -2.92
N ILE A 169 18.82 6.34 -3.37
CA ILE A 169 19.17 7.05 -4.60
C ILE A 169 19.83 8.37 -4.20
N SER A 170 21.06 8.30 -3.79
CA SER A 170 21.90 9.49 -3.51
C SER A 170 23.08 9.56 -4.46
#